data_ec6c2e50cf8080b32bd0323ecd63d9c9
#
_entry.id   ec6c2e50cf8080b32bd0323ecd63d9c9
#
_cell.length_a   1.000
_cell.length_b   1.000
_cell.length_c   1.000
_cell.angle_alpha   90.00
_cell.angle_beta   90.00
_cell.angle_gamma   90.00
#
_symmetry.space_group_name_H-M   'P 1'
#
loop_
_entity.id
_entity.type
_entity.pdbx_description
1 polymer ?
#
loop_
_entity_poly.entity_id
_entity_poly.type
_entity_poly.pdbx_seq_one_letter_code
_entity_poly.pdbx_strand_id
1 'polypeptide(L)'
;MKEFFETSAFAGVTISLMAYMAGVYLKKKLKLGLFNPLLVSIIATIVVLAVAHVDYDTYNEGAKYLSWLLTPATVCLAIPLYEQFELLKSNFKAVFSGILAGVITSLVTVLALSSVMGLSHEEYVTLLPKSITTAIGMGVSEELGGYVTITVAVIIITGVLGNIFAEIICKIFKIHEPVAKGLAIGSASHAIGTAKAMVMGEIEGAMSSLSIAVSGILTVILASVFANFL
;
A
#
# COMPACT_ATOMS: atom_id res chain seq x y z
N MET A 1 -27.39 16.47 4.24
CA MET A 1 -26.25 15.73 3.65
C MET A 1 -26.40 14.23 3.82
N LYS A 2 -26.80 13.75 5.01
CA LYS A 2 -27.03 12.31 5.23
C LYS A 2 -28.04 11.74 4.23
N GLU A 3 -29.16 12.39 4.02
CA GLU A 3 -30.18 12.01 3.03
C GLU A 3 -29.63 11.89 1.59
N PHE A 4 -28.67 12.75 1.21
CA PHE A 4 -28.01 12.66 -0.09
C PHE A 4 -27.17 11.37 -0.23
N PHE A 5 -26.51 10.94 0.84
CA PHE A 5 -25.76 9.66 0.82
C PHE A 5 -26.70 8.43 0.80
N GLU A 6 -27.82 8.53 1.48
CA GLU A 6 -28.81 7.43 1.54
C GLU A 6 -29.59 7.27 0.22
N THR A 7 -29.76 8.36 -0.54
CA THR A 7 -30.57 8.37 -1.78
C THR A 7 -29.73 8.25 -3.06
N SER A 8 -28.43 8.57 -3.01
CA SER A 8 -27.59 8.61 -4.21
C SER A 8 -26.61 7.41 -4.25
N ALA A 9 -26.81 6.53 -5.21
CA ALA A 9 -25.92 5.39 -5.48
C ALA A 9 -24.46 5.77 -5.81
N PHE A 10 -24.18 7.03 -6.14
CA PHE A 10 -22.84 7.50 -6.54
C PHE A 10 -22.24 8.54 -5.59
N ALA A 11 -22.89 8.82 -4.46
CA ALA A 11 -22.40 9.82 -3.51
C ALA A 11 -20.99 9.52 -3.01
N GLY A 12 -20.72 8.26 -2.64
CA GLY A 12 -19.41 7.81 -2.17
C GLY A 12 -18.30 7.98 -3.22
N VAL A 13 -18.57 7.59 -4.47
CA VAL A 13 -17.62 7.80 -5.60
C VAL A 13 -17.35 9.29 -5.81
N THR A 14 -18.41 10.10 -5.88
CA THR A 14 -18.29 11.55 -6.15
C THR A 14 -17.44 12.24 -5.10
N ILE A 15 -17.69 11.99 -3.82
CA ILE A 15 -16.95 12.62 -2.73
C ILE A 15 -15.49 12.16 -2.74
N SER A 16 -15.23 10.87 -2.95
CA SER A 16 -13.87 10.34 -3.03
C SER A 16 -13.08 10.98 -4.16
N LEU A 17 -13.67 11.10 -5.36
CA LEU A 17 -13.03 11.73 -6.52
C LEU A 17 -12.82 13.24 -6.30
N MET A 18 -13.81 13.94 -5.76
CA MET A 18 -13.67 15.37 -5.46
C MET A 18 -12.57 15.63 -4.43
N ALA A 19 -12.51 14.82 -3.36
CA ALA A 19 -11.46 14.89 -2.36
C ALA A 19 -10.07 14.63 -2.96
N TYR A 20 -9.97 13.65 -3.88
CA TYR A 20 -8.71 13.38 -4.58
C TYR A 20 -8.30 14.52 -5.51
N MET A 21 -9.23 15.09 -6.28
CA MET A 21 -8.97 16.24 -7.13
C MET A 21 -8.53 17.47 -6.31
N ALA A 22 -9.16 17.70 -5.17
CA ALA A 22 -8.73 18.75 -4.24
C ALA A 22 -7.30 18.51 -3.75
N GLY A 23 -6.94 17.27 -3.42
CA GLY A 23 -5.57 16.87 -3.07
C GLY A 23 -4.56 17.13 -4.19
N VAL A 24 -4.91 16.78 -5.45
CA VAL A 24 -4.08 17.07 -6.63
C VAL A 24 -3.87 18.58 -6.80
N TYR A 25 -4.93 19.37 -6.66
CA TYR A 25 -4.86 20.83 -6.75
C TYR A 25 -3.95 21.42 -5.66
N LEU A 26 -4.13 20.99 -4.40
CA LEU A 26 -3.29 21.43 -3.28
C LEU A 26 -1.82 21.07 -3.51
N LYS A 27 -1.52 19.86 -3.97
CA LYS A 27 -0.15 19.44 -4.27
C LYS A 27 0.50 20.33 -5.34
N LYS A 28 -0.25 20.65 -6.42
CA LYS A 28 0.25 21.53 -7.49
C LYS A 28 0.53 22.94 -6.98
N LYS A 29 -0.34 23.47 -6.09
CA LYS A 29 -0.23 24.84 -5.57
C LYS A 29 0.85 24.98 -4.52
N LEU A 30 0.93 24.05 -3.57
CA LEU A 30 1.81 24.15 -2.39
C LEU A 30 3.17 23.47 -2.60
N LYS A 31 3.30 22.55 -3.56
CA LYS A 31 4.54 21.81 -3.91
C LYS A 31 5.24 21.13 -2.72
N LEU A 32 4.54 20.92 -1.61
CA LEU A 32 5.07 20.24 -0.42
C LEU A 32 4.73 18.75 -0.51
N GLY A 33 5.69 17.88 -0.18
CA GLY A 33 5.53 16.42 -0.21
C GLY A 33 4.42 15.91 0.71
N LEU A 34 4.15 16.64 1.80
CA LEU A 34 3.11 16.32 2.76
C LEU A 34 1.68 16.38 2.16
N PHE A 35 1.46 17.23 1.14
CA PHE A 35 0.19 17.29 0.42
C PHE A 35 0.11 16.20 -0.66
N ASN A 36 0.34 14.95 -0.24
CA ASN A 36 0.07 13.80 -1.10
C ASN A 36 -1.42 13.74 -1.41
N PRO A 37 -1.85 13.65 -2.70
CA PRO A 37 -3.27 13.65 -3.06
C PRO A 37 -4.07 12.54 -2.40
N LEU A 38 -3.47 11.35 -2.24
CA LEU A 38 -4.12 10.23 -1.58
C LEU A 38 -4.35 10.50 -0.09
N LEU A 39 -3.32 11.00 0.62
CA LEU A 39 -3.44 11.37 2.03
C LEU A 39 -4.51 12.46 2.24
N VAL A 40 -4.48 13.51 1.42
CA VAL A 40 -5.47 14.60 1.47
C VAL A 40 -6.88 14.07 1.21
N SER A 41 -7.02 13.17 0.22
CA SER A 41 -8.31 12.54 -0.11
C SER A 41 -8.86 11.72 1.06
N ILE A 42 -8.04 10.89 1.68
CA ILE A 42 -8.45 10.06 2.82
C ILE A 42 -8.92 10.97 3.97
N ILE A 43 -8.11 11.96 4.37
CA ILE A 43 -8.45 12.86 5.47
C ILE A 43 -9.71 13.66 5.14
N ALA A 44 -9.82 14.22 3.93
CA ALA A 44 -10.98 15.01 3.52
C ALA A 44 -12.26 14.17 3.53
N THR A 45 -12.20 12.92 3.03
CA THR A 45 -13.36 12.02 3.05
C THR A 45 -13.76 11.68 4.48
N ILE A 46 -12.82 11.33 5.36
CA ILE A 46 -13.10 11.06 6.77
C ILE A 46 -13.76 12.28 7.43
N VAL A 47 -13.23 13.48 7.23
CA VAL A 47 -13.79 14.73 7.79
C VAL A 47 -15.21 14.97 7.28
N VAL A 48 -15.45 14.81 5.98
CA VAL A 48 -16.79 14.97 5.39
C VAL A 48 -17.80 14.01 6.00
N LEU A 49 -17.44 12.72 6.12
CA LEU A 49 -18.31 11.70 6.71
C LEU A 49 -18.60 11.99 8.20
N ALA A 50 -17.56 12.35 8.95
CA ALA A 50 -17.70 12.69 10.37
C ALA A 50 -18.61 13.92 10.59
N VAL A 51 -18.41 14.99 9.83
CA VAL A 51 -19.24 16.22 9.92
C VAL A 51 -20.67 15.98 9.43
N ALA A 52 -20.86 15.15 8.42
CA ALA A 52 -22.17 14.81 7.88
C ALA A 52 -22.91 13.75 8.71
N HIS A 53 -22.25 13.16 9.74
CA HIS A 53 -22.76 12.03 10.54
C HIS A 53 -23.23 10.85 9.66
N VAL A 54 -22.43 10.53 8.62
CA VAL A 54 -22.66 9.41 7.72
C VAL A 54 -21.80 8.24 8.20
N ASP A 55 -22.43 7.09 8.41
CA ASP A 55 -21.71 5.86 8.75
C ASP A 55 -20.96 5.28 7.53
N TYR A 56 -20.00 4.39 7.83
CA TYR A 56 -19.17 3.80 6.80
C TYR A 56 -19.95 2.95 5.79
N ASP A 57 -20.97 2.22 6.25
CA ASP A 57 -21.74 1.32 5.39
C ASP A 57 -22.56 2.11 4.37
N THR A 58 -23.18 3.20 4.78
CA THR A 58 -23.89 4.13 3.88
C THR A 58 -22.93 4.76 2.84
N TYR A 59 -21.74 5.16 3.27
CA TYR A 59 -20.71 5.66 2.33
C TYR A 59 -20.26 4.56 1.37
N ASN A 60 -19.99 3.36 1.87
CA ASN A 60 -19.46 2.24 1.09
C ASN A 60 -20.44 1.76 0.02
N GLU A 61 -21.76 1.83 0.27
CA GLU A 61 -22.77 1.52 -0.75
C GLU A 61 -22.57 2.35 -2.03
N GLY A 62 -22.24 3.63 -1.90
CA GLY A 62 -21.92 4.49 -3.03
C GLY A 62 -20.46 4.40 -3.51
N ALA A 63 -19.53 3.98 -2.65
CA ALA A 63 -18.10 3.93 -2.98
C ALA A 63 -17.64 2.58 -3.54
N LYS A 64 -18.42 1.50 -3.40
CA LYS A 64 -18.08 0.14 -3.85
C LYS A 64 -17.70 0.04 -5.34
N TYR A 65 -18.21 0.92 -6.17
CA TYR A 65 -17.84 0.99 -7.59
C TYR A 65 -16.36 1.30 -7.81
N LEU A 66 -15.71 2.06 -6.91
CA LEU A 66 -14.27 2.27 -6.94
C LEU A 66 -13.53 0.97 -6.59
N SER A 67 -14.06 0.19 -5.65
CA SER A 67 -13.47 -1.11 -5.28
C SER A 67 -13.52 -2.10 -6.44
N TRP A 68 -14.53 -2.06 -7.31
CA TRP A 68 -14.58 -2.89 -8.51
C TRP A 68 -13.46 -2.60 -9.51
N LEU A 69 -12.94 -1.37 -9.52
CA LEU A 69 -11.80 -1.00 -10.35
C LEU A 69 -10.46 -1.51 -9.82
N LEU A 70 -10.41 -2.03 -8.60
CA LEU A 70 -9.18 -2.52 -7.99
C LEU A 70 -8.57 -3.69 -8.76
N THR A 71 -9.39 -4.67 -9.16
CA THR A 71 -8.94 -5.83 -9.93
C THR A 71 -8.37 -5.43 -11.31
N PRO A 72 -9.10 -4.69 -12.17
CA PRO A 72 -8.52 -4.26 -13.46
C PRO A 72 -7.30 -3.35 -13.27
N ALA A 73 -7.29 -2.46 -12.27
CA ALA A 73 -6.12 -1.64 -11.97
C ALA A 73 -4.90 -2.49 -11.61
N THR A 74 -5.09 -3.53 -10.80
CA THR A 74 -4.01 -4.47 -10.45
C THR A 74 -3.51 -5.24 -11.66
N VAL A 75 -4.41 -5.68 -12.56
CA VAL A 75 -4.01 -6.34 -13.81
C VAL A 75 -3.20 -5.40 -14.71
N CYS A 76 -3.57 -4.11 -14.78
CA CYS A 76 -2.81 -3.12 -15.55
C CYS A 76 -1.36 -2.94 -15.05
N LEU A 77 -1.05 -3.26 -13.78
CA LEU A 77 0.33 -3.26 -13.28
C LEU A 77 1.22 -4.32 -13.94
N ALA A 78 0.65 -5.31 -14.61
CA ALA A 78 1.41 -6.30 -15.38
C ALA A 78 1.96 -5.73 -16.72
N ILE A 79 1.40 -4.64 -17.24
CA ILE A 79 1.83 -4.04 -18.50
C ILE A 79 3.29 -3.56 -18.42
N PRO A 80 3.69 -2.65 -17.52
CA PRO A 80 5.09 -2.23 -17.40
C PRO A 80 6.02 -3.38 -17.02
N LEU A 81 5.54 -4.39 -16.29
CA LEU A 81 6.32 -5.58 -16.00
C LEU A 81 6.63 -6.38 -17.27
N TYR A 82 5.64 -6.55 -18.16
CA TYR A 82 5.84 -7.24 -19.44
C TYR A 82 6.81 -6.46 -20.34
N GLU A 83 6.69 -5.15 -20.41
CA GLU A 83 7.58 -4.28 -21.21
C GLU A 83 9.04 -4.35 -20.74
N GLN A 84 9.28 -4.59 -19.45
CA GLN A 84 10.63 -4.71 -18.87
C GLN A 84 11.06 -6.17 -18.60
N PHE A 85 10.44 -7.14 -19.26
CA PHE A 85 10.67 -8.57 -19.01
C PHE A 85 12.12 -9.03 -19.26
N GLU A 86 12.77 -8.50 -20.30
CA GLU A 86 14.18 -8.82 -20.59
C GLU A 86 15.11 -8.27 -19.51
N LEU A 87 14.83 -7.08 -18.98
CA LEU A 87 15.58 -6.52 -17.85
C LEU A 87 15.42 -7.38 -16.58
N LEU A 88 14.20 -7.89 -16.35
CA LEU A 88 13.94 -8.82 -15.26
C LEU A 88 14.76 -10.10 -15.39
N LYS A 89 14.78 -10.72 -16.57
CA LYS A 89 15.53 -11.94 -16.85
C LYS A 89 17.04 -11.75 -16.61
N SER A 90 17.58 -10.65 -17.12
CA SER A 90 19.02 -10.36 -17.00
C SER A 90 19.45 -10.10 -15.55
N ASN A 91 18.55 -9.63 -14.69
CA ASN A 91 18.81 -9.30 -13.29
C ASN A 91 18.11 -10.23 -12.30
N PHE A 92 17.59 -11.39 -12.72
CA PHE A 92 16.70 -12.25 -11.91
C PHE A 92 17.23 -12.54 -10.50
N LYS A 93 18.53 -12.88 -10.37
CA LYS A 93 19.12 -13.20 -9.06
C LYS A 93 19.14 -11.96 -8.14
N ALA A 94 19.51 -10.79 -8.66
CA ALA A 94 19.54 -9.55 -7.90
C ALA A 94 18.12 -9.12 -7.49
N VAL A 95 17.16 -9.23 -8.41
CA VAL A 95 15.76 -8.90 -8.17
C VAL A 95 15.17 -9.80 -7.08
N PHE A 96 15.29 -11.11 -7.23
CA PHE A 96 14.75 -12.06 -6.26
C PHE A 96 15.39 -11.92 -4.88
N SER A 97 16.73 -11.82 -4.82
CA SER A 97 17.43 -11.63 -3.54
C SER A 97 17.10 -10.29 -2.88
N GLY A 98 16.91 -9.23 -3.67
CA GLY A 98 16.49 -7.92 -3.16
C GLY A 98 15.09 -7.95 -2.55
N ILE A 99 14.14 -8.57 -3.23
CA ILE A 99 12.76 -8.71 -2.69
C ILE A 99 12.77 -9.58 -1.44
N LEU A 100 13.46 -10.71 -1.47
CA LEU A 100 13.57 -11.61 -0.31
C LEU A 100 14.18 -10.90 0.90
N ALA A 101 15.25 -10.15 0.70
CA ALA A 101 15.88 -9.34 1.74
C ALA A 101 14.90 -8.28 2.30
N GLY A 102 14.11 -7.63 1.44
CA GLY A 102 13.09 -6.66 1.84
C GLY A 102 12.00 -7.30 2.71
N VAL A 103 11.48 -8.45 2.30
CA VAL A 103 10.46 -9.20 3.06
C VAL A 103 11.00 -9.66 4.42
N ILE A 104 12.18 -10.30 4.44
CA ILE A 104 12.80 -10.74 5.69
C ILE A 104 13.05 -9.55 6.62
N THR A 105 13.58 -8.46 6.11
CA THR A 105 13.82 -7.23 6.92
C THR A 105 12.51 -6.69 7.50
N SER A 106 11.43 -6.69 6.72
CA SER A 106 10.11 -6.27 7.20
C SER A 106 9.64 -7.15 8.36
N LEU A 107 9.65 -8.47 8.18
CA LEU A 107 9.19 -9.43 9.20
C LEU A 107 10.05 -9.38 10.47
N VAL A 108 11.38 -9.36 10.30
CA VAL A 108 12.33 -9.25 11.44
C VAL A 108 12.14 -7.93 12.19
N THR A 109 11.92 -6.83 11.48
CA THR A 109 11.67 -5.53 12.11
C THR A 109 10.37 -5.54 12.91
N VAL A 110 9.30 -6.11 12.35
CA VAL A 110 8.02 -6.26 13.07
C VAL A 110 8.22 -7.13 14.32
N LEU A 111 8.87 -8.29 14.20
CA LEU A 111 9.18 -9.16 15.34
C LEU A 111 9.98 -8.43 16.43
N ALA A 112 11.07 -7.76 16.05
CA ALA A 112 11.92 -7.06 16.98
C ALA A 112 11.17 -5.94 17.72
N LEU A 113 10.42 -5.11 16.99
CA LEU A 113 9.65 -4.02 17.58
C LEU A 113 8.50 -4.55 18.45
N SER A 114 7.78 -5.57 18.02
CA SER A 114 6.71 -6.19 18.80
C SER A 114 7.24 -6.78 20.11
N SER A 115 8.38 -7.47 20.05
CA SER A 115 9.05 -8.02 21.24
C SER A 115 9.50 -6.91 22.23
N VAL A 116 10.09 -5.83 21.71
CA VAL A 116 10.52 -4.69 22.55
C VAL A 116 9.33 -3.96 23.17
N MET A 117 8.23 -3.84 22.44
CA MET A 117 7.02 -3.15 22.91
C MET A 117 6.12 -4.04 23.77
N GLY A 118 6.40 -5.34 23.87
CA GLY A 118 5.60 -6.29 24.64
C GLY A 118 4.21 -6.52 24.07
N LEU A 119 4.08 -6.53 22.73
CA LEU A 119 2.80 -6.75 22.08
C LEU A 119 2.34 -8.21 22.27
N SER A 120 1.04 -8.41 22.33
CA SER A 120 0.45 -9.74 22.33
C SER A 120 0.67 -10.46 20.99
N HIS A 121 0.46 -11.79 20.99
CA HIS A 121 0.53 -12.58 19.76
C HIS A 121 -0.42 -12.03 18.69
N GLU A 122 -1.67 -11.74 19.04
CA GLU A 122 -2.69 -11.21 18.11
C GLU A 122 -2.27 -9.85 17.52
N GLU A 123 -1.70 -8.97 18.36
CA GLU A 123 -1.19 -7.67 17.91
C GLU A 123 0.00 -7.83 16.97
N TYR A 124 0.92 -8.74 17.30
CA TYR A 124 2.08 -9.04 16.48
C TYR A 124 1.71 -9.58 15.10
N VAL A 125 0.86 -10.62 15.02
CA VAL A 125 0.47 -11.21 13.73
C VAL A 125 -0.37 -10.27 12.90
N THR A 126 -1.08 -9.32 13.51
CA THR A 126 -1.77 -8.21 12.87
C THR A 126 -0.82 -7.34 12.04
N LEU A 127 0.42 -7.15 12.52
CA LEU A 127 1.42 -6.28 11.90
C LEU A 127 2.30 -6.99 10.86
N LEU A 128 2.41 -8.31 10.89
CA LEU A 128 3.27 -9.08 9.99
C LEU A 128 3.02 -8.76 8.50
N PRO A 129 1.77 -8.71 8.00
CA PRO A 129 1.50 -8.49 6.59
C PRO A 129 1.45 -7.00 6.18
N LYS A 130 1.98 -6.06 6.97
CA LYS A 130 1.88 -4.62 6.76
C LYS A 130 2.40 -4.10 5.40
N SER A 131 3.29 -4.83 4.75
CA SER A 131 4.00 -4.37 3.54
C SER A 131 3.46 -5.00 2.24
N ILE A 132 2.43 -5.83 2.31
CA ILE A 132 1.80 -6.46 1.15
C ILE A 132 0.45 -5.82 0.81
N THR A 133 -0.22 -6.31 -0.24
CA THR A 133 -1.53 -5.77 -0.63
C THR A 133 -2.59 -6.05 0.42
N THR A 134 -3.56 -5.14 0.56
CA THR A 134 -4.64 -5.25 1.55
C THR A 134 -5.38 -6.59 1.45
N ALA A 135 -5.70 -7.04 0.23
CA ALA A 135 -6.44 -8.29 0.03
C ALA A 135 -5.67 -9.52 0.57
N ILE A 136 -4.37 -9.61 0.28
CA ILE A 136 -3.53 -10.72 0.78
C ILE A 136 -3.30 -10.55 2.29
N GLY A 137 -3.04 -9.32 2.74
CA GLY A 137 -2.77 -9.04 4.15
C GLY A 137 -3.95 -9.32 5.07
N MET A 138 -5.19 -9.09 4.62
CA MET A 138 -6.40 -9.46 5.35
C MET A 138 -6.47 -10.98 5.57
N GLY A 139 -6.27 -11.77 4.51
CA GLY A 139 -6.29 -13.23 4.60
C GLY A 139 -5.20 -13.77 5.53
N VAL A 140 -3.97 -13.25 5.43
CA VAL A 140 -2.86 -13.64 6.33
C VAL A 140 -3.17 -13.31 7.78
N SER A 141 -3.68 -12.10 8.05
CA SER A 141 -4.03 -11.68 9.41
C SER A 141 -5.17 -12.52 10.00
N GLU A 142 -6.20 -12.81 9.21
CA GLU A 142 -7.33 -13.66 9.63
C GLU A 142 -6.87 -15.08 9.96
N GLU A 143 -6.07 -15.69 9.09
CA GLU A 143 -5.54 -17.05 9.27
C GLU A 143 -4.66 -17.19 10.52
N LEU A 144 -3.88 -16.14 10.83
CA LEU A 144 -2.98 -16.12 11.98
C LEU A 144 -3.65 -15.63 13.29
N GLY A 145 -4.93 -15.27 13.26
CA GLY A 145 -5.68 -14.81 14.44
C GLY A 145 -5.47 -13.33 14.79
N GLY A 146 -5.03 -12.52 13.85
CA GLY A 146 -4.84 -11.08 14.03
C GLY A 146 -6.12 -10.24 13.84
N TYR A 147 -6.02 -8.96 14.17
CA TYR A 147 -7.12 -7.99 14.01
C TYR A 147 -7.18 -7.45 12.58
N VAL A 148 -7.97 -8.06 11.70
CA VAL A 148 -8.05 -7.76 10.26
C VAL A 148 -8.25 -6.26 9.99
N THR A 149 -9.15 -5.60 10.72
CA THR A 149 -9.41 -4.14 10.55
C THR A 149 -8.16 -3.30 10.83
N ILE A 150 -7.39 -3.66 11.86
CA ILE A 150 -6.13 -2.97 12.20
C ILE A 150 -5.08 -3.26 11.12
N THR A 151 -4.99 -4.50 10.65
CA THR A 151 -4.11 -4.88 9.53
C THR A 151 -4.36 -4.00 8.30
N VAL A 152 -5.63 -3.81 7.91
CA VAL A 152 -5.99 -2.93 6.79
C VAL A 152 -5.51 -1.51 7.01
N ALA A 153 -5.75 -0.95 8.20
CA ALA A 153 -5.32 0.40 8.53
C ALA A 153 -3.78 0.54 8.45
N VAL A 154 -3.05 -0.41 9.01
CA VAL A 154 -1.57 -0.40 9.02
C VAL A 154 -1.00 -0.55 7.59
N ILE A 155 -1.59 -1.41 6.76
CA ILE A 155 -1.21 -1.54 5.34
C ILE A 155 -1.40 -0.22 4.61
N ILE A 156 -2.55 0.44 4.77
CA ILE A 156 -2.81 1.73 4.13
C ILE A 156 -1.81 2.80 4.60
N ILE A 157 -1.58 2.90 5.90
CA ILE A 157 -0.61 3.85 6.47
C ILE A 157 0.79 3.57 5.92
N THR A 158 1.23 2.30 5.91
CA THR A 158 2.53 1.90 5.35
C THR A 158 2.67 2.31 3.88
N GLY A 159 1.63 2.05 3.08
CA GLY A 159 1.62 2.43 1.66
C GLY A 159 1.68 3.94 1.45
N VAL A 160 0.89 4.71 2.21
CA VAL A 160 0.87 6.18 2.12
C VAL A 160 2.21 6.78 2.54
N LEU A 161 2.78 6.32 3.65
CA LEU A 161 4.11 6.77 4.11
C LEU A 161 5.19 6.42 3.09
N GLY A 162 5.16 5.20 2.54
CA GLY A 162 6.09 4.79 1.49
C GLY A 162 5.96 5.66 0.23
N ASN A 163 4.75 5.96 -0.21
CA ASN A 163 4.53 6.85 -1.36
C ASN A 163 5.09 8.27 -1.10
N ILE A 164 4.92 8.81 0.11
CA ILE A 164 5.40 10.15 0.47
C ILE A 164 6.93 10.18 0.55
N PHE A 165 7.52 9.19 1.22
CA PHE A 165 8.94 9.20 1.58
C PHE A 165 9.85 8.47 0.60
N ALA A 166 9.33 7.76 -0.42
CA ALA A 166 10.10 6.96 -1.36
C ALA A 166 11.33 7.68 -1.92
N GLU A 167 11.15 8.86 -2.51
CA GLU A 167 12.26 9.63 -3.09
C GLU A 167 13.27 10.11 -2.04
N ILE A 168 12.78 10.51 -0.88
CA ILE A 168 13.61 11.04 0.20
C ILE A 168 14.50 9.91 0.73
N ILE A 169 13.91 8.73 0.97
CA ILE A 169 14.65 7.54 1.44
C ILE A 169 15.68 7.12 0.39
N CYS A 170 15.30 7.03 -0.88
CA CYS A 170 16.24 6.69 -1.95
C CYS A 170 17.43 7.68 -2.01
N LYS A 171 17.18 8.98 -1.79
CA LYS A 171 18.23 10.00 -1.74
C LYS A 171 19.14 9.85 -0.53
N ILE A 172 18.58 9.65 0.66
CA ILE A 172 19.34 9.50 1.92
C ILE A 172 20.27 8.29 1.84
N PHE A 173 19.75 7.15 1.36
CA PHE A 173 20.51 5.90 1.24
C PHE A 173 21.30 5.79 -0.06
N LYS A 174 21.33 6.85 -0.88
CA LYS A 174 22.05 6.91 -2.16
C LYS A 174 21.69 5.76 -3.11
N ILE A 175 20.42 5.38 -3.14
CA ILE A 175 19.91 4.37 -4.07
C ILE A 175 19.66 5.06 -5.41
N HIS A 176 20.55 4.88 -6.37
CA HIS A 176 20.49 5.55 -7.68
C HIS A 176 19.93 4.65 -8.77
N GLU A 177 20.16 3.34 -8.68
CA GLU A 177 19.75 2.36 -9.68
C GLU A 177 18.21 2.23 -9.74
N PRO A 178 17.60 2.42 -10.93
CA PRO A 178 16.13 2.34 -11.09
C PRO A 178 15.54 1.01 -10.64
N VAL A 179 16.22 -0.11 -10.97
CA VAL A 179 15.80 -1.46 -10.52
C VAL A 179 15.73 -1.52 -9.00
N ALA A 180 16.80 -1.08 -8.31
CA ALA A 180 16.85 -1.13 -6.85
C ALA A 180 15.79 -0.23 -6.19
N LYS A 181 15.51 0.97 -6.76
CA LYS A 181 14.43 1.84 -6.28
C LYS A 181 13.08 1.16 -6.39
N GLY A 182 12.77 0.59 -7.57
CA GLY A 182 11.51 -0.12 -7.80
C GLY A 182 11.32 -1.27 -6.81
N LEU A 183 12.34 -2.12 -6.64
CA LEU A 183 12.31 -3.25 -5.70
C LEU A 183 12.08 -2.78 -4.26
N ALA A 184 12.79 -1.76 -3.81
CA ALA A 184 12.65 -1.23 -2.46
C ALA A 184 11.26 -0.64 -2.20
N ILE A 185 10.72 0.12 -3.15
CA ILE A 185 9.41 0.74 -3.02
C ILE A 185 8.30 -0.32 -3.03
N GLY A 186 8.34 -1.25 -3.97
CA GLY A 186 7.30 -2.27 -4.12
C GLY A 186 7.25 -3.26 -2.96
N SER A 187 8.40 -3.69 -2.45
CA SER A 187 8.48 -4.61 -1.30
C SER A 187 8.14 -3.94 0.03
N ALA A 188 8.34 -2.63 0.17
CA ALA A 188 8.03 -1.90 1.40
C ALA A 188 6.60 -1.35 1.44
N SER A 189 6.03 -0.92 0.29
CA SER A 189 4.86 -0.05 0.25
C SER A 189 3.79 -0.51 -0.75
N HIS A 190 3.90 -1.72 -1.24
CA HIS A 190 2.94 -2.40 -2.11
C HIS A 190 2.38 -1.49 -3.24
N ALA A 191 1.09 -1.65 -3.62
CA ALA A 191 0.46 -0.94 -4.74
C ALA A 191 0.46 0.60 -4.58
N ILE A 192 0.31 1.12 -3.35
CA ILE A 192 0.30 2.57 -3.10
C ILE A 192 1.69 3.16 -3.34
N GLY A 193 2.74 2.47 -2.93
CA GLY A 193 4.12 2.86 -3.25
C GLY A 193 4.44 2.72 -4.73
N THR A 194 3.94 1.67 -5.38
CA THR A 194 4.13 1.44 -6.81
C THR A 194 3.55 2.56 -7.68
N ALA A 195 2.42 3.14 -7.29
CA ALA A 195 1.91 4.34 -7.97
C ALA A 195 2.91 5.50 -7.95
N LYS A 196 3.73 5.61 -6.89
CA LYS A 196 4.83 6.58 -6.84
C LYS A 196 6.01 6.14 -7.71
N ALA A 197 6.37 4.86 -7.69
CA ALA A 197 7.46 4.32 -8.51
C ALA A 197 7.20 4.52 -10.00
N MET A 198 5.95 4.35 -10.48
CA MET A 198 5.55 4.63 -11.86
C MET A 198 5.74 6.10 -12.27
N VAL A 199 5.55 7.03 -11.33
CA VAL A 199 5.83 8.47 -11.58
C VAL A 199 7.33 8.76 -11.61
N MET A 200 8.15 7.93 -10.94
CA MET A 200 9.61 8.09 -10.91
C MET A 200 10.27 7.60 -12.21
N GLY A 201 9.76 6.54 -12.82
CA GLY A 201 10.21 6.00 -14.10
C GLY A 201 9.58 4.66 -14.44
N GLU A 202 9.69 4.28 -15.72
CA GLU A 202 9.12 3.02 -16.24
C GLU A 202 9.78 1.79 -15.60
N ILE A 203 11.10 1.81 -15.41
CA ILE A 203 11.85 0.72 -14.79
C ILE A 203 11.49 0.61 -13.31
N GLU A 204 11.46 1.74 -12.59
CA GLU A 204 11.04 1.77 -11.19
C GLU A 204 9.61 1.23 -11.02
N GLY A 205 8.68 1.62 -11.91
CA GLY A 205 7.31 1.14 -11.91
C GLY A 205 7.19 -0.36 -12.16
N ALA A 206 7.90 -0.87 -13.17
CA ALA A 206 7.90 -2.29 -13.53
C ALA A 206 8.47 -3.17 -12.41
N MET A 207 9.63 -2.80 -11.87
CA MET A 207 10.28 -3.54 -10.78
C MET A 207 9.47 -3.48 -9.48
N SER A 208 8.81 -2.35 -9.21
CA SER A 208 7.91 -2.22 -8.08
C SER A 208 6.66 -3.11 -8.24
N SER A 209 6.07 -3.17 -9.42
CA SER A 209 4.94 -4.05 -9.74
C SER A 209 5.28 -5.53 -9.54
N LEU A 210 6.46 -5.96 -10.00
CA LEU A 210 6.97 -7.32 -9.74
C LEU A 210 7.12 -7.59 -8.24
N SER A 211 7.68 -6.62 -7.51
CA SER A 211 7.92 -6.76 -6.08
C SER A 211 6.63 -6.99 -5.31
N ILE A 212 5.51 -6.37 -5.70
CA ILE A 212 4.21 -6.61 -5.06
C ILE A 212 3.84 -8.09 -5.11
N ALA A 213 3.92 -8.69 -6.29
CA ALA A 213 3.52 -10.09 -6.48
C ALA A 213 4.43 -11.05 -5.71
N VAL A 214 5.74 -10.90 -5.86
CA VAL A 214 6.73 -11.78 -5.24
C VAL A 214 6.75 -11.60 -3.72
N SER A 215 6.74 -10.36 -3.21
CA SER A 215 6.71 -10.11 -1.77
C SER A 215 5.40 -10.58 -1.13
N GLY A 216 4.27 -10.49 -1.86
CA GLY A 216 3.01 -11.07 -1.41
C GLY A 216 3.12 -12.56 -1.14
N ILE A 217 3.60 -13.34 -2.12
CA ILE A 217 3.80 -14.79 -1.99
C ILE A 217 4.80 -15.12 -0.87
N LEU A 218 5.95 -14.46 -0.86
CA LEU A 218 6.98 -14.69 0.16
C LEU A 218 6.46 -14.36 1.57
N THR A 219 5.68 -13.28 1.72
CA THR A 219 5.13 -12.91 3.03
C THR A 219 4.10 -13.93 3.51
N VAL A 220 3.23 -14.45 2.65
CA VAL A 220 2.27 -15.51 3.03
C VAL A 220 3.02 -16.73 3.61
N ILE A 221 4.07 -17.19 2.93
CA ILE A 221 4.86 -18.34 3.37
C ILE A 221 5.62 -18.04 4.67
N LEU A 222 6.32 -16.91 4.72
CA LEU A 222 7.20 -16.58 5.82
C LEU A 222 6.44 -16.07 7.06
N ALA A 223 5.30 -15.41 6.90
CA ALA A 223 4.49 -14.94 8.04
C ALA A 223 4.01 -16.10 8.91
N SER A 224 3.61 -17.22 8.29
CA SER A 224 3.22 -18.43 9.04
C SER A 224 4.38 -19.03 9.87
N VAL A 225 5.62 -18.87 9.39
CA VAL A 225 6.82 -19.26 10.16
C VAL A 225 7.10 -18.24 11.27
N PHE A 226 7.06 -16.95 10.93
CA PHE A 226 7.35 -15.86 11.86
C PHE A 226 6.31 -15.76 12.99
N ALA A 227 5.06 -16.10 12.74
CA ALA A 227 4.01 -16.11 13.76
C ALA A 227 4.36 -16.98 14.99
N ASN A 228 5.22 -17.97 14.85
CA ASN A 228 5.61 -18.84 15.96
C ASN A 228 6.72 -18.28 16.84
N PHE A 229 7.23 -17.08 16.57
CA PHE A 229 8.34 -16.49 17.35
C PHE A 229 7.86 -15.56 18.48
N LEU A 230 6.59 -15.20 18.53
CA LEU A 230 6.04 -14.36 19.60
C LEU A 230 4.58 -14.81 20.00
#